data_b5f2fc95f8c6320a32349af1a21039ea
#
_entry.id   b5f2fc95f8c6320a32349af1a21039ea
#
_cell.length_a   1.000
_cell.length_b   1.000
_cell.length_c   1.000
_cell.angle_alpha   90.00
_cell.angle_beta   90.00
_cell.angle_gamma   90.00
#
_symmetry.space_group_name_H-M   'P 1'
#
loop_
_entity.id
_entity.type
_entity.pdbx_description
1 polymer ?
#
loop_
_entity_poly.entity_id
_entity_poly.type
_entity_poly.pdbx_seq_one_letter_code
_entity_poly.pdbx_strand_id
1 'polypeptide(L)'
;MIQYSCSHGGVYSVDPRLVRVDFSSNVNPLGISGNVLKILRKNLPKISSIYPDNEHKNLKRKIIHYLDSELSYDSINIGNGATEIIYNFARAFVRKQVIVPYPTFCEYELASRKMGAKIKHVPLKDWRLDVDSISEKTQNSDAIFLCNPNNPTGLFSYELVEKLVEKIDSSIKILIDESFIEFVDETKHPRTFIEKINEFRNVVVLRSLTKSFGLAGLRLGYCVSHPSVEKKISHNKITWNINGLAQLAGITALDNLSHLRKARKIITAERQLMYARINHDLRSFTAIKSDVNFYLIRLSNGHCRQIRDLLLKKDGILVRECSDFKGMNDKYIRVAVRTHDENLALFDALESLDK
;
A
#
# COMPACT_ATOMS: atom_id res chain seq x y z
N MET A 1 25.26 -15.73 1.54
CA MET A 1 23.81 -15.44 1.47
C MET A 1 23.67 -14.01 0.95
N ILE A 2 23.12 -13.81 -0.24
CA ILE A 2 22.81 -12.48 -0.77
C ILE A 2 21.71 -11.92 0.14
N GLN A 3 22.04 -10.91 0.93
CA GLN A 3 21.08 -10.23 1.80
C GLN A 3 20.15 -9.44 0.88
N TYR A 4 18.96 -9.95 0.63
CA TYR A 4 17.91 -9.25 -0.08
C TYR A 4 17.48 -8.06 0.79
N SER A 5 18.02 -6.89 0.51
CA SER A 5 17.64 -5.67 1.20
C SER A 5 16.47 -5.03 0.45
N CYS A 6 15.33 -4.99 1.10
CA CYS A 6 14.22 -4.17 0.69
C CYS A 6 14.36 -2.81 1.37
N SER A 7 14.56 -1.74 0.64
CA SER A 7 14.54 -0.41 1.22
C SER A 7 13.11 0.17 1.19
N HIS A 8 12.77 0.95 2.20
CA HIS A 8 11.50 1.65 2.30
C HIS A 8 11.72 3.15 2.26
N GLY A 9 10.71 3.90 1.81
CA GLY A 9 10.67 5.35 1.95
C GLY A 9 10.40 5.75 3.40
N GLY A 10 10.34 7.05 3.63
CA GLY A 10 10.08 7.67 4.92
C GLY A 10 11.28 8.43 5.44
N VAL A 11 11.01 9.40 6.30
CA VAL A 11 12.02 10.35 6.80
C VAL A 11 13.24 9.68 7.47
N TYR A 12 13.05 8.49 8.04
CA TYR A 12 14.14 7.74 8.68
C TYR A 12 14.99 6.89 7.71
N SER A 13 14.71 6.94 6.40
CA SER A 13 15.58 6.33 5.39
C SER A 13 16.83 7.16 5.10
N VAL A 14 16.86 8.38 5.60
CA VAL A 14 17.98 9.34 5.55
C VAL A 14 18.12 10.06 6.91
N ASP A 15 19.02 11.02 7.06
CA ASP A 15 19.02 11.89 8.23
C ASP A 15 17.74 12.76 8.26
N PRO A 16 16.82 12.57 9.24
CA PRO A 16 15.54 13.27 9.28
C PRO A 16 15.65 14.80 9.31
N ARG A 17 16.79 15.34 9.80
CA ARG A 17 17.05 16.79 9.89
C ARG A 17 17.19 17.44 8.52
N LEU A 18 17.51 16.65 7.48
CA LEU A 18 17.62 17.12 6.11
C LEU A 18 16.26 17.17 5.39
N VAL A 19 15.22 16.57 5.96
CA VAL A 19 13.92 16.40 5.28
C VAL A 19 12.96 17.53 5.67
N ARG A 20 12.69 18.42 4.72
CA ARG A 20 11.64 19.43 4.82
C ARG A 20 10.29 18.88 4.37
N VAL A 21 10.27 18.14 3.25
CA VAL A 21 9.06 17.50 2.71
C VAL A 21 9.37 16.07 2.28
N ASP A 22 8.57 15.12 2.76
CA ASP A 22 8.71 13.69 2.42
C ASP A 22 7.72 13.28 1.32
N PHE A 23 8.22 13.13 0.09
CA PHE A 23 7.51 12.56 -1.05
C PHE A 23 7.76 11.04 -1.21
N SER A 24 8.62 10.45 -0.38
CA SER A 24 8.95 9.02 -0.48
C SER A 24 7.90 8.11 0.15
N SER A 25 7.07 8.66 1.05
CA SER A 25 6.01 7.96 1.78
C SER A 25 4.63 8.29 1.20
N ASN A 26 3.88 7.26 0.78
CA ASN A 26 2.55 7.42 0.17
C ASN A 26 1.44 7.53 1.22
N VAL A 27 1.53 8.50 2.12
CA VAL A 27 0.55 8.76 3.18
C VAL A 27 -0.37 9.90 2.76
N ASN A 28 -1.58 9.94 3.31
CA ASN A 28 -2.53 11.03 3.12
C ASN A 28 -1.85 12.40 3.34
N PRO A 29 -1.88 13.33 2.36
CA PRO A 29 -1.20 14.62 2.46
C PRO A 29 -1.74 15.51 3.60
N LEU A 30 -2.97 15.27 4.05
CA LEU A 30 -3.57 15.97 5.20
C LEU A 30 -3.17 15.35 6.55
N GLY A 31 -2.41 14.24 6.56
CA GLY A 31 -2.03 13.52 7.76
C GLY A 31 -3.22 12.91 8.51
N ILE A 32 -3.10 12.82 9.83
CA ILE A 32 -4.15 12.29 10.72
C ILE A 32 -5.26 13.35 10.92
N SER A 33 -6.53 12.92 10.97
CA SER A 33 -7.64 13.87 11.15
C SER A 33 -7.62 14.52 12.53
N GLY A 34 -8.05 15.81 12.61
CA GLY A 34 -8.13 16.56 13.87
C GLY A 34 -9.03 15.89 14.92
N ASN A 35 -10.11 15.21 14.46
CA ASN A 35 -11.00 14.47 15.34
C ASN A 35 -10.29 13.27 15.98
N VAL A 36 -9.54 12.51 15.22
CA VAL A 36 -8.74 11.39 15.74
C VAL A 36 -7.71 11.90 16.75
N LEU A 37 -6.98 12.97 16.43
CA LEU A 37 -6.02 13.59 17.37
C LEU A 37 -6.67 14.01 18.68
N LYS A 38 -7.84 14.66 18.61
CA LYS A 38 -8.60 15.09 19.80
C LYS A 38 -8.97 13.90 20.69
N ILE A 39 -9.49 12.84 20.09
CA ILE A 39 -9.91 11.63 20.83
C ILE A 39 -8.71 10.90 21.42
N LEU A 40 -7.61 10.77 20.68
CA LEU A 40 -6.38 10.16 21.19
C LEU A 40 -5.83 10.92 22.40
N ARG A 41 -5.69 12.25 22.31
CA ARG A 41 -5.22 13.10 23.42
C ARG A 41 -6.07 12.94 24.68
N LYS A 42 -7.40 12.93 24.51
CA LYS A 42 -8.35 12.78 25.65
C LYS A 42 -8.20 11.44 26.36
N ASN A 43 -7.95 10.37 25.61
CA ASN A 43 -7.96 9.00 26.14
C ASN A 43 -6.56 8.43 26.41
N LEU A 44 -5.50 9.15 26.08
CA LEU A 44 -4.12 8.68 26.21
C LEU A 44 -3.80 8.13 27.62
N PRO A 45 -4.08 8.83 28.75
CA PRO A 45 -3.74 8.32 30.07
C PRO A 45 -4.42 6.99 30.39
N LYS A 46 -5.71 6.87 30.07
CA LYS A 46 -6.50 5.66 30.31
C LYS A 46 -6.04 4.48 29.46
N ILE A 47 -5.89 4.69 28.16
CA ILE A 47 -5.58 3.61 27.21
C ILE A 47 -4.16 3.07 27.38
N SER A 48 -3.22 3.95 27.78
CA SER A 48 -1.83 3.53 28.02
C SER A 48 -1.67 2.64 29.25
N SER A 49 -2.65 2.60 30.15
CA SER A 49 -2.58 1.87 31.43
C SER A 49 -3.35 0.55 31.42
N ILE A 50 -4.01 0.18 30.32
CA ILE A 50 -4.81 -1.04 30.21
C ILE A 50 -4.42 -1.86 29.01
N TYR A 51 -4.55 -3.19 29.10
CA TYR A 51 -4.39 -4.06 27.95
C TYR A 51 -5.46 -3.76 26.89
N PRO A 52 -5.08 -3.76 25.59
CA PRO A 52 -6.06 -3.54 24.53
C PRO A 52 -7.00 -4.76 24.36
N ASP A 53 -8.15 -4.53 23.70
CA ASP A 53 -9.05 -5.64 23.32
C ASP A 53 -8.35 -6.56 22.34
N ASN A 54 -8.05 -7.79 22.76
CA ASN A 54 -7.37 -8.80 21.95
C ASN A 54 -8.24 -9.31 20.79
N GLU A 55 -9.56 -9.27 20.93
CA GLU A 55 -10.51 -9.69 19.92
C GLU A 55 -10.87 -8.58 18.91
N HIS A 56 -10.47 -7.33 19.22
CA HIS A 56 -10.74 -6.15 18.39
C HIS A 56 -12.23 -5.94 18.07
N LYS A 57 -13.14 -6.29 19.00
CA LYS A 57 -14.58 -6.38 18.78
C LYS A 57 -15.18 -5.11 18.16
N ASN A 58 -14.89 -3.97 18.77
CA ASN A 58 -15.44 -2.70 18.31
C ASN A 58 -14.85 -2.26 16.97
N LEU A 59 -13.55 -2.52 16.75
CA LEU A 59 -12.88 -2.19 15.49
C LEU A 59 -13.41 -3.06 14.35
N LYS A 60 -13.58 -4.38 14.53
CA LYS A 60 -14.17 -5.26 13.52
C LYS A 60 -15.59 -4.83 13.15
N ARG A 61 -16.46 -4.53 14.14
CA ARG A 61 -17.81 -4.01 13.86
C ARG A 61 -17.78 -2.72 13.05
N LYS A 62 -16.84 -1.83 13.37
CA LYS A 62 -16.69 -0.57 12.66
C LYS A 62 -16.20 -0.78 11.21
N ILE A 63 -15.32 -1.74 10.98
CA ILE A 63 -14.86 -2.10 9.63
C ILE A 63 -16.03 -2.68 8.80
N ILE A 64 -16.83 -3.58 9.37
CA ILE A 64 -18.02 -4.14 8.68
C ILE A 64 -18.97 -3.01 8.26
N HIS A 65 -19.27 -2.09 9.18
CA HIS A 65 -20.12 -0.93 8.88
C HIS A 65 -19.50 -0.01 7.82
N TYR A 66 -18.18 0.23 7.87
CA TYR A 66 -17.46 1.03 6.88
C TYR A 66 -17.49 0.42 5.48
N LEU A 67 -17.43 -0.91 5.39
CA LEU A 67 -17.48 -1.64 4.13
C LEU A 67 -18.90 -1.77 3.57
N ASP A 68 -19.90 -1.34 4.34
CA ASP A 68 -21.33 -1.46 4.00
C ASP A 68 -21.69 -2.85 3.43
N SER A 69 -21.28 -3.89 4.17
CA SER A 69 -21.39 -5.27 3.69
C SER A 69 -21.92 -6.21 4.78
N GLU A 70 -22.52 -7.33 4.35
CA GLU A 70 -23.01 -8.40 5.22
C GLU A 70 -21.90 -9.38 5.64
N LEU A 71 -20.69 -8.89 5.82
CA LEU A 71 -19.55 -9.70 6.21
C LEU A 71 -19.74 -10.29 7.61
N SER A 72 -19.36 -11.55 7.76
CA SER A 72 -19.24 -12.16 9.09
C SER A 72 -18.10 -11.50 9.87
N TYR A 73 -18.29 -11.35 11.17
CA TYR A 73 -17.25 -10.94 12.11
C TYR A 73 -15.98 -11.81 11.99
N ASP A 74 -16.15 -13.10 11.71
CA ASP A 74 -15.08 -14.08 11.55
C ASP A 74 -14.40 -14.02 10.17
N SER A 75 -14.84 -13.13 9.30
CA SER A 75 -14.17 -12.87 8.02
C SER A 75 -13.04 -11.84 8.13
N ILE A 76 -12.89 -11.14 9.28
CA ILE A 76 -11.99 -10.01 9.45
C ILE A 76 -10.83 -10.35 10.39
N ASN A 77 -9.60 -10.16 9.92
CA ASN A 77 -8.40 -10.19 10.73
C ASN A 77 -7.76 -8.80 10.81
N ILE A 78 -7.31 -8.40 12.00
CA ILE A 78 -6.66 -7.11 12.24
C ILE A 78 -5.16 -7.34 12.48
N GLY A 79 -4.32 -6.53 11.82
CA GLY A 79 -2.87 -6.61 11.91
C GLY A 79 -2.19 -5.30 12.27
N ASN A 80 -1.01 -5.40 12.86
CA ASN A 80 -0.11 -4.28 13.17
C ASN A 80 0.49 -3.70 11.86
N GLY A 81 -0.36 -3.02 11.11
CA GLY A 81 -0.18 -2.67 9.71
C GLY A 81 -0.44 -3.85 8.78
N ALA A 82 -0.56 -3.55 7.49
CA ALA A 82 -0.72 -4.56 6.44
C ALA A 82 0.43 -5.58 6.42
N THR A 83 1.64 -5.16 6.77
CA THR A 83 2.84 -6.01 6.77
C THR A 83 2.68 -7.23 7.69
N GLU A 84 2.16 -7.08 8.92
CA GLU A 84 1.94 -8.25 9.79
C GLU A 84 1.02 -9.27 9.14
N ILE A 85 -0.02 -8.82 8.45
CA ILE A 85 -0.98 -9.71 7.78
C ILE A 85 -0.31 -10.45 6.61
N ILE A 86 0.56 -9.77 5.83
CA ILE A 86 1.35 -10.41 4.77
C ILE A 86 2.19 -11.56 5.34
N TYR A 87 2.85 -11.33 6.47
CA TYR A 87 3.67 -12.37 7.13
C TYR A 87 2.81 -13.49 7.72
N ASN A 88 1.67 -13.19 8.33
CA ASN A 88 0.75 -14.20 8.86
C ASN A 88 0.10 -15.02 7.74
N PHE A 89 -0.22 -14.41 6.61
CA PHE A 89 -0.66 -15.11 5.40
C PHE A 89 0.42 -16.05 4.88
N ALA A 90 1.67 -15.58 4.77
CA ALA A 90 2.77 -16.41 4.34
C ALA A 90 3.00 -17.60 5.29
N ARG A 91 2.98 -17.39 6.61
CA ARG A 91 3.06 -18.46 7.61
C ARG A 91 1.92 -19.47 7.49
N ALA A 92 0.71 -19.02 7.19
CA ALA A 92 -0.46 -19.88 7.07
C ALA A 92 -0.43 -20.76 5.82
N PHE A 93 0.00 -20.22 4.68
CA PHE A 93 -0.27 -20.85 3.38
C PHE A 93 0.98 -21.15 2.53
N VAL A 94 2.11 -20.50 2.78
CA VAL A 94 3.32 -20.66 1.94
C VAL A 94 4.20 -21.77 2.46
N ARG A 95 4.55 -22.73 1.58
CA ARG A 95 5.39 -23.91 1.92
C ARG A 95 6.47 -24.17 0.87
N LYS A 96 6.11 -24.12 -0.43
CA LYS A 96 6.99 -24.56 -1.53
C LYS A 96 7.34 -23.41 -2.46
N GLN A 97 6.32 -22.76 -3.02
CA GLN A 97 6.50 -21.78 -4.08
C GLN A 97 5.37 -20.76 -4.10
N VAL A 98 5.72 -19.53 -4.42
CA VAL A 98 4.74 -18.44 -4.62
C VAL A 98 5.00 -17.72 -5.94
N ILE A 99 3.96 -17.09 -6.48
CA ILE A 99 4.05 -16.19 -7.63
C ILE A 99 3.98 -14.76 -7.15
N VAL A 100 4.93 -13.93 -7.62
CA VAL A 100 4.97 -12.51 -7.35
C VAL A 100 5.17 -11.75 -8.66
N PRO A 101 4.14 -11.10 -9.20
CA PRO A 101 4.28 -10.17 -10.32
C PRO A 101 5.20 -9.02 -9.93
N TYR A 102 6.03 -8.53 -10.86
CA TYR A 102 6.98 -7.45 -10.59
C TYR A 102 7.02 -6.41 -11.72
N PRO A 103 7.35 -5.13 -11.43
CA PRO A 103 7.72 -4.57 -10.13
C PRO A 103 6.54 -4.49 -9.19
N THR A 104 6.77 -4.80 -7.88
CA THR A 104 5.77 -4.69 -6.83
C THR A 104 6.42 -4.51 -5.46
N PHE A 105 5.61 -4.46 -4.40
CA PHE A 105 6.07 -4.31 -3.03
C PHE A 105 6.89 -5.52 -2.56
N CYS A 106 8.09 -5.28 -2.09
CA CYS A 106 9.08 -6.30 -1.78
C CYS A 106 8.75 -7.22 -0.59
N GLU A 107 7.85 -6.79 0.31
CA GLU A 107 7.49 -7.58 1.49
C GLU A 107 6.79 -8.91 1.15
N TYR A 108 6.17 -9.02 0.00
CA TYR A 108 5.58 -10.30 -0.45
C TYR A 108 6.66 -11.36 -0.66
N GLU A 109 7.73 -10.97 -1.34
CA GLU A 109 8.89 -11.84 -1.54
C GLU A 109 9.62 -12.14 -0.23
N LEU A 110 9.86 -11.10 0.61
CA LEU A 110 10.54 -11.27 1.89
C LEU A 110 9.79 -12.20 2.85
N ALA A 111 8.47 -12.03 2.98
CA ALA A 111 7.64 -12.89 3.80
C ALA A 111 7.69 -14.34 3.32
N SER A 112 7.62 -14.55 1.99
CA SER A 112 7.67 -15.89 1.40
C SER A 112 9.03 -16.56 1.54
N ARG A 113 10.13 -15.81 1.36
CA ARG A 113 11.49 -16.32 1.57
C ARG A 113 11.75 -16.75 3.02
N LYS A 114 11.16 -16.03 4.00
CA LYS A 114 11.23 -16.44 5.41
C LYS A 114 10.54 -17.78 5.67
N MET A 115 9.62 -18.19 4.82
CA MET A 115 9.01 -19.52 4.86
C MET A 115 9.80 -20.58 4.06
N GLY A 116 10.94 -20.22 3.50
CA GLY A 116 11.77 -21.12 2.68
C GLY A 116 11.23 -21.34 1.26
N ALA A 117 10.23 -20.57 0.84
CA ALA A 117 9.59 -20.77 -0.46
C ALA A 117 10.43 -20.23 -1.64
N LYS A 118 10.29 -20.90 -2.77
CA LYS A 118 10.78 -20.42 -4.06
C LYS A 118 9.85 -19.31 -4.58
N ILE A 119 10.44 -18.27 -5.18
CA ILE A 119 9.67 -17.16 -5.77
C ILE A 119 9.68 -17.33 -7.28
N LYS A 120 8.49 -17.52 -7.87
CA LYS A 120 8.26 -17.39 -9.31
C LYS A 120 7.91 -15.94 -9.62
N HIS A 121 8.83 -15.25 -10.24
CA HIS A 121 8.61 -13.89 -10.66
C HIS A 121 7.97 -13.85 -12.05
N VAL A 122 6.95 -13.01 -12.22
CA VAL A 122 6.29 -12.75 -13.51
C VAL A 122 6.35 -11.25 -13.79
N PRO A 123 6.94 -10.81 -14.92
CA PRO A 123 6.98 -9.39 -15.24
C PRO A 123 5.57 -8.86 -15.51
N LEU A 124 5.31 -7.64 -15.08
CA LEU A 124 4.13 -6.89 -15.55
C LEU A 124 4.33 -6.56 -17.04
N LYS A 125 3.27 -6.66 -17.82
CA LYS A 125 3.24 -6.24 -19.20
C LYS A 125 2.64 -4.84 -19.28
N ASP A 126 3.37 -3.89 -19.82
CA ASP A 126 2.96 -2.48 -19.86
C ASP A 126 2.47 -1.96 -18.50
N TRP A 127 3.21 -2.30 -17.44
CA TRP A 127 2.92 -1.99 -16.04
C TRP A 127 1.65 -2.63 -15.46
N ARG A 128 1.00 -3.57 -16.17
CA ARG A 128 -0.24 -4.25 -15.77
C ARG A 128 -0.02 -5.74 -15.59
N LEU A 129 -0.95 -6.39 -14.90
CA LEU A 129 -0.92 -7.85 -14.71
C LEU A 129 -1.02 -8.56 -16.06
N ASP A 130 -0.09 -9.47 -16.32
CA ASP A 130 -0.17 -10.44 -17.43
C ASP A 130 -0.85 -11.71 -16.92
N VAL A 131 -2.17 -11.75 -17.10
CA VAL A 131 -3.02 -12.82 -16.58
C VAL A 131 -2.62 -14.18 -17.13
N ASP A 132 -2.28 -14.26 -18.42
CA ASP A 132 -1.95 -15.51 -19.07
C ASP A 132 -0.60 -16.04 -18.59
N SER A 133 0.44 -15.19 -18.58
CA SER A 133 1.76 -15.56 -18.05
C SER A 133 1.74 -15.96 -16.56
N ILE A 134 0.87 -15.36 -15.76
CA ILE A 134 0.70 -15.74 -14.34
C ILE A 134 0.03 -17.12 -14.27
N SER A 135 -1.06 -17.32 -15.02
CA SER A 135 -1.84 -18.57 -14.98
C SER A 135 -1.02 -19.78 -15.41
N GLU A 136 -0.19 -19.64 -16.44
CA GLU A 136 0.72 -20.69 -16.94
C GLU A 136 1.78 -21.12 -15.91
N LYS A 137 2.12 -20.24 -14.97
CA LYS A 137 3.16 -20.49 -13.96
C LYS A 137 2.63 -21.01 -12.61
N THR A 138 1.36 -21.35 -12.52
CA THR A 138 0.71 -21.76 -11.25
C THR A 138 1.12 -23.13 -10.73
N GLN A 139 1.60 -24.01 -11.59
CA GLN A 139 1.98 -25.37 -11.21
C GLN A 139 2.92 -25.40 -9.99
N ASN A 140 2.56 -26.18 -8.97
CA ASN A 140 3.26 -26.32 -7.69
C ASN A 140 3.34 -25.02 -6.86
N SER A 141 2.50 -24.03 -7.12
CA SER A 141 2.46 -22.79 -6.36
C SER A 141 1.44 -22.88 -5.23
N ASP A 142 1.84 -22.41 -4.04
CA ASP A 142 0.97 -22.36 -2.86
C ASP A 142 0.11 -21.09 -2.84
N ALA A 143 0.69 -19.98 -3.31
CA ALA A 143 0.03 -18.68 -3.26
C ALA A 143 0.49 -17.73 -4.36
N ILE A 144 -0.33 -16.71 -4.61
CA ILE A 144 -0.07 -15.55 -5.46
C ILE A 144 -0.25 -14.29 -4.63
N PHE A 145 0.68 -13.34 -4.74
CA PHE A 145 0.55 -12.00 -4.15
C PHE A 145 0.27 -10.99 -5.25
N LEU A 146 -0.84 -10.27 -5.13
CA LEU A 146 -1.24 -9.22 -6.06
C LEU A 146 -1.33 -7.89 -5.34
N CYS A 147 -0.82 -6.82 -5.91
CA CYS A 147 -0.96 -5.46 -5.41
C CYS A 147 -1.87 -4.68 -6.36
N ASN A 148 -3.03 -4.25 -5.91
CA ASN A 148 -4.00 -3.56 -6.77
C ASN A 148 -4.84 -2.53 -5.98
N PRO A 149 -4.51 -1.26 -6.05
CA PRO A 149 -3.53 -0.58 -6.93
C PRO A 149 -2.09 -0.97 -6.66
N ASN A 150 -1.28 -1.12 -7.73
CA ASN A 150 0.08 -1.60 -7.58
C ASN A 150 1.07 -0.52 -7.11
N ASN A 151 1.98 -0.89 -6.25
CA ASN A 151 3.14 -0.10 -5.85
C ASN A 151 4.40 -0.76 -6.47
N PRO A 152 5.17 -0.08 -7.35
CA PRO A 152 5.29 1.38 -7.46
C PRO A 152 4.52 2.05 -8.61
N THR A 153 3.79 1.33 -9.45
CA THR A 153 3.20 1.86 -10.68
C THR A 153 1.99 2.79 -10.45
N GLY A 154 1.27 2.60 -9.34
CA GLY A 154 0.06 3.36 -9.03
C GLY A 154 -1.18 2.98 -9.88
N LEU A 155 -1.08 1.95 -10.71
CA LEU A 155 -2.17 1.54 -11.59
C LEU A 155 -3.14 0.60 -10.89
N PHE A 156 -4.43 0.83 -11.15
CA PHE A 156 -5.55 0.02 -10.68
C PHE A 156 -6.21 -0.70 -11.85
N SER A 157 -6.55 -1.97 -11.69
CA SER A 157 -7.32 -2.74 -12.65
C SER A 157 -8.07 -3.86 -11.96
N TYR A 158 -9.36 -3.63 -11.69
CA TYR A 158 -10.24 -4.64 -11.12
C TYR A 158 -10.43 -5.83 -12.07
N GLU A 159 -10.67 -5.56 -13.34
CA GLU A 159 -11.00 -6.56 -14.35
C GLU A 159 -9.85 -7.56 -14.59
N LEU A 160 -8.59 -7.10 -14.53
CA LEU A 160 -7.45 -8.02 -14.66
C LEU A 160 -7.28 -8.92 -13.44
N VAL A 161 -7.55 -8.38 -12.24
CA VAL A 161 -7.53 -9.18 -11.00
C VAL A 161 -8.66 -10.20 -11.02
N GLU A 162 -9.89 -9.79 -11.38
CA GLU A 162 -11.05 -10.66 -11.49
C GLU A 162 -10.79 -11.81 -12.48
N LYS A 163 -10.37 -11.48 -13.71
CA LYS A 163 -10.01 -12.46 -14.74
C LYS A 163 -8.92 -13.44 -14.28
N LEU A 164 -7.95 -12.96 -13.50
CA LEU A 164 -6.91 -13.83 -12.96
C LEU A 164 -7.48 -14.77 -11.89
N VAL A 165 -8.25 -14.25 -10.94
CA VAL A 165 -8.85 -15.06 -9.86
C VAL A 165 -9.75 -16.15 -10.41
N GLU A 166 -10.54 -15.87 -11.44
CA GLU A 166 -11.41 -16.83 -12.13
C GLU A 166 -10.63 -17.96 -12.81
N LYS A 167 -9.42 -17.69 -13.31
CA LYS A 167 -8.55 -18.68 -13.96
C LYS A 167 -7.75 -19.55 -12.99
N ILE A 168 -7.54 -19.09 -11.75
CA ILE A 168 -6.66 -19.77 -10.79
C ILE A 168 -7.39 -20.86 -10.05
N ASP A 169 -6.76 -22.03 -9.94
CA ASP A 169 -7.26 -23.14 -9.14
C ASP A 169 -7.48 -22.73 -7.68
N SER A 170 -8.63 -23.11 -7.11
CA SER A 170 -9.05 -22.72 -5.77
C SER A 170 -8.16 -23.26 -4.63
N SER A 171 -7.28 -24.22 -4.91
CA SER A 171 -6.27 -24.69 -3.96
C SER A 171 -5.18 -23.65 -3.71
N ILE A 172 -4.90 -22.79 -4.70
CA ILE A 172 -3.89 -21.73 -4.61
C ILE A 172 -4.50 -20.52 -3.90
N LYS A 173 -3.82 -20.03 -2.85
CA LYS A 173 -4.29 -18.85 -2.10
C LYS A 173 -3.85 -17.57 -2.80
N ILE A 174 -4.74 -16.59 -2.86
CA ILE A 174 -4.47 -15.30 -3.50
C ILE A 174 -4.61 -14.19 -2.46
N LEU A 175 -3.52 -13.46 -2.19
CA LEU A 175 -3.58 -12.24 -1.42
C LEU A 175 -3.64 -11.06 -2.39
N ILE A 176 -4.73 -10.27 -2.30
CA ILE A 176 -4.94 -9.04 -3.06
C ILE A 176 -4.73 -7.86 -2.11
N ASP A 177 -3.64 -7.13 -2.29
CA ASP A 177 -3.33 -5.96 -1.48
C ASP A 177 -3.98 -4.71 -2.07
N GLU A 178 -5.07 -4.28 -1.45
CA GLU A 178 -5.82 -3.07 -1.78
C GLU A 178 -5.46 -1.89 -0.85
N SER A 179 -4.22 -1.83 -0.34
CA SER A 179 -3.79 -0.77 0.61
C SER A 179 -3.90 0.66 0.10
N PHE A 180 -4.12 0.87 -1.19
CA PHE A 180 -4.25 2.18 -1.83
C PHE A 180 -5.62 2.41 -2.48
N ILE A 181 -6.57 1.48 -2.36
CA ILE A 181 -7.86 1.55 -3.06
C ILE A 181 -8.65 2.81 -2.71
N GLU A 182 -8.59 3.28 -1.47
CA GLU A 182 -9.27 4.50 -1.02
C GLU A 182 -8.79 5.77 -1.73
N PHE A 183 -7.67 5.72 -2.43
CA PHE A 183 -7.14 6.85 -3.22
C PHE A 183 -7.49 6.80 -4.70
N VAL A 184 -8.08 5.70 -5.17
CA VAL A 184 -8.60 5.62 -6.55
C VAL A 184 -9.74 6.61 -6.70
N ASP A 185 -9.77 7.31 -7.83
CA ASP A 185 -10.76 8.33 -8.14
C ASP A 185 -12.19 7.74 -8.09
N GLU A 186 -13.10 8.41 -7.36
CA GLU A 186 -14.50 7.98 -7.24
C GLU A 186 -15.22 7.93 -8.59
N THR A 187 -14.82 8.78 -9.55
CA THR A 187 -15.39 8.76 -10.90
C THR A 187 -15.11 7.46 -11.66
N LYS A 188 -14.12 6.70 -11.22
CA LYS A 188 -13.81 5.37 -11.76
C LYS A 188 -14.61 4.24 -11.11
N HIS A 189 -15.51 4.56 -10.17
CA HIS A 189 -16.28 3.58 -9.41
C HIS A 189 -15.42 2.38 -8.96
N PRO A 190 -14.39 2.63 -8.11
CA PRO A 190 -13.43 1.58 -7.76
C PRO A 190 -14.14 0.43 -7.06
N ARG A 191 -14.19 -0.71 -7.74
CA ARG A 191 -14.71 -1.96 -7.19
C ARG A 191 -13.66 -2.62 -6.31
N THR A 192 -14.10 -3.24 -5.23
CA THR A 192 -13.24 -3.99 -4.32
C THR A 192 -13.49 -5.49 -4.44
N PHE A 193 -12.43 -6.28 -4.31
CA PHE A 193 -12.59 -7.73 -4.33
C PHE A 193 -13.22 -8.28 -3.03
N ILE A 194 -13.38 -7.44 -2.01
CA ILE A 194 -14.13 -7.80 -0.78
C ILE A 194 -15.56 -8.23 -1.10
N GLU A 195 -16.21 -7.63 -2.10
CA GLU A 195 -17.56 -7.97 -2.54
C GLU A 195 -17.70 -9.44 -3.01
N LYS A 196 -16.60 -10.06 -3.43
CA LYS A 196 -16.55 -11.42 -3.97
C LYS A 196 -15.94 -12.47 -3.02
N ILE A 197 -15.72 -12.14 -1.77
CA ILE A 197 -15.06 -13.04 -0.79
C ILE A 197 -15.85 -14.34 -0.57
N ASN A 198 -17.16 -14.29 -0.66
CA ASN A 198 -18.01 -15.49 -0.49
C ASN A 198 -17.99 -16.39 -1.74
N GLU A 199 -17.74 -15.83 -2.92
CA GLU A 199 -17.62 -16.58 -4.18
C GLU A 199 -16.24 -17.26 -4.28
N PHE A 200 -15.17 -16.55 -3.89
CA PHE A 200 -13.79 -17.00 -4.03
C PHE A 200 -13.12 -17.25 -2.67
N ARG A 201 -13.37 -18.44 -2.11
CA ARG A 201 -12.90 -18.83 -0.76
C ARG A 201 -11.37 -18.90 -0.61
N ASN A 202 -10.62 -18.84 -1.70
CA ASN A 202 -9.15 -18.84 -1.71
C ASN A 202 -8.55 -17.43 -1.71
N VAL A 203 -9.37 -16.39 -1.75
CA VAL A 203 -8.93 -14.99 -1.78
C VAL A 203 -8.87 -14.39 -0.38
N VAL A 204 -7.85 -13.58 -0.15
CA VAL A 204 -7.66 -12.70 1.02
C VAL A 204 -7.45 -11.29 0.51
N VAL A 205 -8.31 -10.35 0.88
CA VAL A 205 -8.17 -8.93 0.52
C VAL A 205 -7.57 -8.17 1.69
N LEU A 206 -6.43 -7.55 1.47
CA LEU A 206 -5.67 -6.79 2.46
C LEU A 206 -5.95 -5.29 2.32
N ARG A 207 -6.18 -4.60 3.42
CA ARG A 207 -6.43 -3.17 3.51
C ARG A 207 -5.52 -2.49 4.55
N SER A 208 -5.24 -1.22 4.37
CA SER A 208 -4.34 -0.46 5.23
C SER A 208 -4.93 0.90 5.63
N LEU A 209 -5.11 1.13 6.92
CA LEU A 209 -5.49 2.45 7.43
C LEU A 209 -4.27 3.38 7.58
N THR A 210 -3.06 2.86 7.42
CA THR A 210 -1.82 3.65 7.57
C THR A 210 -1.69 4.73 6.51
N LYS A 211 -2.24 4.50 5.31
CA LYS A 211 -2.10 5.38 4.15
C LYS A 211 -3.25 6.38 4.07
N SER A 212 -4.45 5.88 3.81
CA SER A 212 -5.65 6.66 3.53
C SER A 212 -6.12 7.51 4.72
N PHE A 213 -5.95 7.01 5.94
CA PHE A 213 -6.36 7.71 7.16
C PHE A 213 -5.21 8.44 7.89
N GLY A 214 -3.99 8.41 7.35
CA GLY A 214 -2.84 9.08 7.97
C GLY A 214 -2.36 8.44 9.28
N LEU A 215 -2.61 7.15 9.48
CA LEU A 215 -2.27 6.43 10.72
C LEU A 215 -0.94 5.65 10.60
N ALA A 216 0.00 6.14 9.81
CA ALA A 216 1.24 5.42 9.50
C ALA A 216 2.03 5.01 10.75
N GLY A 217 2.18 5.90 11.73
CA GLY A 217 2.89 5.65 12.99
C GLY A 217 2.12 4.74 13.97
N LEU A 218 0.80 4.62 13.84
CA LEU A 218 -0.04 3.80 14.70
C LEU A 218 -0.13 2.33 14.25
N ARG A 219 0.27 2.04 13.01
CA ARG A 219 0.36 0.69 12.47
C ARG A 219 -0.97 -0.08 12.52
N LEU A 220 -1.91 0.22 11.63
CA LEU A 220 -3.19 -0.45 11.58
C LEU A 220 -3.55 -0.89 10.16
N GLY A 221 -3.85 -2.18 9.99
CA GLY A 221 -4.37 -2.78 8.78
C GLY A 221 -5.35 -3.89 9.10
N TYR A 222 -6.08 -4.36 8.10
CA TYR A 222 -6.97 -5.51 8.23
C TYR A 222 -7.02 -6.29 6.93
N CYS A 223 -7.43 -7.54 7.01
CA CYS A 223 -7.83 -8.28 5.82
C CYS A 223 -9.23 -8.87 5.99
N VAL A 224 -9.84 -9.14 4.83
CA VAL A 224 -11.13 -9.80 4.71
C VAL A 224 -10.93 -11.06 3.89
N SER A 225 -11.48 -12.17 4.38
CA SER A 225 -11.44 -13.46 3.69
C SER A 225 -12.60 -14.35 4.15
N HIS A 226 -12.81 -15.47 3.48
CA HIS A 226 -13.75 -16.48 3.96
C HIS A 226 -13.35 -16.94 5.39
N PRO A 227 -14.28 -17.17 6.34
CA PRO A 227 -13.97 -17.51 7.74
C PRO A 227 -12.99 -18.67 7.90
N SER A 228 -13.08 -19.69 7.05
CA SER A 228 -12.16 -20.85 7.10
C SER A 228 -10.71 -20.50 6.77
N VAL A 229 -10.48 -19.44 6.00
CA VAL A 229 -9.15 -18.91 5.63
C VAL A 229 -8.68 -17.95 6.72
N GLU A 230 -9.56 -17.07 7.20
CA GLU A 230 -9.27 -16.15 8.31
C GLU A 230 -8.78 -16.92 9.54
N LYS A 231 -9.46 -18.00 9.94
CA LYS A 231 -9.07 -18.85 11.07
C LYS A 231 -7.61 -19.33 10.98
N LYS A 232 -7.11 -19.66 9.78
CA LYS A 232 -5.73 -20.08 9.56
C LYS A 232 -4.75 -18.91 9.68
N ILE A 233 -5.13 -17.71 9.24
CA ILE A 233 -4.32 -16.49 9.40
C ILE A 233 -4.26 -16.10 10.87
N SER A 234 -5.39 -16.09 11.57
CA SER A 234 -5.50 -15.76 12.99
C SER A 234 -4.67 -16.67 13.89
N HIS A 235 -4.51 -17.93 13.52
CA HIS A 235 -3.66 -18.87 14.29
C HIS A 235 -2.19 -18.41 14.39
N ASN A 236 -1.74 -17.57 13.49
CA ASN A 236 -0.38 -17.02 13.48
C ASN A 236 -0.28 -15.64 14.15
N LYS A 237 -1.40 -15.09 14.62
CA LYS A 237 -1.46 -13.79 15.28
C LYS A 237 -0.89 -13.90 16.70
N ILE A 238 -0.06 -12.95 17.08
CA ILE A 238 0.38 -12.82 18.49
C ILE A 238 -0.68 -12.13 19.33
N THR A 239 -0.74 -12.47 20.61
CA THR A 239 -1.67 -11.86 21.57
C THR A 239 -1.39 -10.37 21.71
N TRP A 240 -2.45 -9.54 21.77
CA TRP A 240 -2.37 -8.07 21.88
C TRP A 240 -1.54 -7.38 20.77
N ASN A 241 -1.54 -7.91 19.57
CA ASN A 241 -0.76 -7.39 18.44
C ASN A 241 -1.08 -5.93 18.09
N ILE A 242 -2.28 -5.43 18.41
CA ILE A 242 -2.71 -4.06 18.13
C ILE A 242 -2.81 -3.25 19.41
N ASN A 243 -2.04 -2.18 19.51
CA ASN A 243 -2.09 -1.28 20.66
C ASN A 243 -3.44 -0.55 20.75
N GLY A 244 -3.83 -0.16 21.98
CA GLY A 244 -5.14 0.45 22.24
C GLY A 244 -5.35 1.80 21.54
N LEU A 245 -4.30 2.59 21.34
CA LEU A 245 -4.37 3.86 20.61
C LEU A 245 -4.67 3.63 19.12
N ALA A 246 -4.06 2.62 18.52
CA ALA A 246 -4.36 2.24 17.12
C ALA A 246 -5.80 1.78 16.94
N GLN A 247 -6.33 0.96 17.89
CA GLN A 247 -7.72 0.53 17.85
C GLN A 247 -8.68 1.72 17.95
N LEU A 248 -8.46 2.62 18.91
CA LEU A 248 -9.28 3.82 19.08
C LEU A 248 -9.19 4.75 17.86
N ALA A 249 -7.99 4.96 17.32
CA ALA A 249 -7.78 5.79 16.14
C ALA A 249 -8.51 5.22 14.91
N GLY A 250 -8.43 3.90 14.70
CA GLY A 250 -9.11 3.22 13.60
C GLY A 250 -10.63 3.37 13.69
N ILE A 251 -11.21 3.10 14.87
CA ILE A 251 -12.65 3.27 15.11
C ILE A 251 -13.07 4.71 14.79
N THR A 252 -12.35 5.70 15.35
CA THR A 252 -12.67 7.12 15.17
C THR A 252 -12.49 7.58 13.72
N ALA A 253 -11.48 7.10 13.03
CA ALA A 253 -11.22 7.45 11.63
C ALA A 253 -12.32 6.92 10.69
N LEU A 254 -12.80 5.71 10.94
CA LEU A 254 -13.87 5.06 10.17
C LEU A 254 -15.27 5.63 10.46
N ASP A 255 -15.45 6.35 11.59
CA ASP A 255 -16.73 7.02 11.91
C ASP A 255 -16.99 8.24 11.03
N ASN A 256 -15.92 8.91 10.57
CA ASN A 256 -16.08 10.15 9.81
C ASN A 256 -15.14 10.20 8.60
N LEU A 257 -15.70 9.92 7.45
CA LEU A 257 -14.97 9.88 6.17
C LEU A 257 -14.77 11.25 5.51
N SER A 258 -15.22 12.36 6.15
CA SER A 258 -15.08 13.71 5.56
C SER A 258 -13.62 14.08 5.30
N HIS A 259 -12.72 13.69 6.21
CA HIS A 259 -11.28 13.90 6.07
C HIS A 259 -10.69 13.12 4.88
N LEU A 260 -11.10 11.87 4.71
CA LEU A 260 -10.69 11.04 3.56
C LEU A 260 -11.23 11.63 2.25
N ARG A 261 -12.51 12.02 2.19
CA ARG A 261 -13.10 12.67 1.01
C ARG A 261 -12.39 13.98 0.62
N LYS A 262 -12.02 14.79 1.62
CA LYS A 262 -11.22 16.00 1.38
C LYS A 262 -9.85 15.66 0.80
N ALA A 263 -9.17 14.68 1.36
CA ALA A 263 -7.87 14.22 0.86
C ALA A 263 -7.95 13.71 -0.59
N ARG A 264 -8.97 12.91 -0.92
CA ARG A 264 -9.19 12.39 -2.28
C ARG A 264 -9.34 13.50 -3.31
N LYS A 265 -10.14 14.54 -3.00
CA LYS A 265 -10.30 15.70 -3.88
C LYS A 265 -8.96 16.39 -4.16
N ILE A 266 -8.18 16.64 -3.12
CA ILE A 266 -6.84 17.24 -3.26
C ILE A 266 -5.95 16.34 -4.10
N ILE A 267 -5.87 15.05 -3.76
CA ILE A 267 -5.02 14.08 -4.45
C ILE A 267 -5.36 14.01 -5.94
N THR A 268 -6.65 13.96 -6.29
CA THR A 268 -7.09 13.89 -7.69
C THR A 268 -6.70 15.14 -8.46
N ALA A 269 -6.97 16.32 -7.91
CA ALA A 269 -6.64 17.60 -8.56
C ALA A 269 -5.11 17.78 -8.71
N GLU A 270 -4.36 17.56 -7.64
CA GLU A 270 -2.92 17.75 -7.62
C GLU A 270 -2.18 16.72 -8.50
N ARG A 271 -2.62 15.47 -8.50
CA ARG A 271 -2.05 14.45 -9.38
C ARG A 271 -2.21 14.82 -10.85
N GLN A 272 -3.38 15.32 -11.25
CA GLN A 272 -3.64 15.75 -12.62
C GLN A 272 -2.80 16.96 -12.99
N LEU A 273 -2.73 17.96 -12.11
CA LEU A 273 -1.92 19.16 -12.30
C LEU A 273 -0.44 18.82 -12.48
N MET A 274 0.11 18.06 -11.56
CA MET A 274 1.54 17.69 -11.59
C MET A 274 1.87 16.81 -12.79
N TYR A 275 0.99 15.87 -13.14
CA TYR A 275 1.15 15.05 -14.34
C TYR A 275 1.22 15.94 -15.61
N ALA A 276 0.33 16.91 -15.74
CA ALA A 276 0.31 17.82 -16.89
C ALA A 276 1.57 18.69 -16.92
N ARG A 277 1.92 19.34 -15.81
CA ARG A 277 3.08 20.25 -15.73
C ARG A 277 4.40 19.53 -16.01
N ILE A 278 4.65 18.41 -15.34
CA ILE A 278 5.91 17.66 -15.52
C ILE A 278 6.07 17.23 -16.99
N ASN A 279 5.00 16.75 -17.62
CA ASN A 279 5.09 16.26 -19.00
C ASN A 279 5.09 17.36 -20.07
N HIS A 280 4.57 18.56 -19.75
CA HIS A 280 4.55 19.69 -20.67
C HIS A 280 5.79 20.57 -20.53
N ASP A 281 6.19 20.86 -19.29
CA ASP A 281 7.17 21.92 -19.00
C ASP A 281 8.60 21.37 -18.85
N LEU A 282 8.78 20.07 -18.50
CA LEU A 282 10.09 19.48 -18.26
C LEU A 282 10.52 18.54 -19.41
N ARG A 283 11.84 18.55 -19.72
CA ARG A 283 12.42 17.72 -20.81
C ARG A 283 13.06 16.44 -20.31
N SER A 284 13.68 16.50 -19.13
CA SER A 284 14.44 15.40 -18.55
C SER A 284 13.60 14.49 -17.66
N PHE A 285 12.35 14.86 -17.40
CA PHE A 285 11.42 14.16 -16.49
C PHE A 285 10.12 13.84 -17.20
N THR A 286 9.62 12.62 -17.05
CA THR A 286 8.33 12.20 -17.59
C THR A 286 7.51 11.55 -16.49
N ALA A 287 6.40 12.16 -16.09
CA ALA A 287 5.46 11.57 -15.13
C ALA A 287 4.65 10.45 -15.80
N ILE A 288 4.53 9.31 -15.11
CA ILE A 288 3.75 8.16 -15.57
C ILE A 288 2.36 8.25 -14.93
N LYS A 289 1.31 8.01 -15.72
CA LYS A 289 -0.08 8.04 -15.27
C LYS A 289 -0.29 7.09 -14.08
N SER A 290 -1.02 7.54 -13.08
CA SER A 290 -1.35 6.79 -11.87
C SER A 290 -2.81 7.00 -11.49
N ASP A 291 -3.37 6.05 -10.74
CA ASP A 291 -4.76 6.07 -10.26
C ASP A 291 -4.85 6.41 -8.76
N VAL A 292 -3.71 6.55 -8.06
CA VAL A 292 -3.64 6.72 -6.60
C VAL A 292 -2.85 7.97 -6.18
N ASN A 293 -2.47 8.06 -4.92
CA ASN A 293 -1.78 9.21 -4.31
C ASN A 293 -0.25 9.22 -4.51
N PHE A 294 0.27 8.55 -5.52
CA PHE A 294 1.67 8.60 -5.92
C PHE A 294 1.80 8.26 -7.40
N TYR A 295 2.91 8.61 -8.01
CA TYR A 295 3.22 8.28 -9.40
C TYR A 295 4.73 8.11 -9.59
N LEU A 296 5.10 7.45 -10.67
CA LEU A 296 6.47 7.34 -11.12
C LEU A 296 6.84 8.53 -12.00
N ILE A 297 8.08 8.98 -11.86
CA ILE A 297 8.74 9.90 -12.79
C ILE A 297 9.91 9.14 -13.42
N ARG A 298 9.91 9.06 -14.76
CA ARG A 298 11.02 8.52 -15.54
C ARG A 298 12.02 9.63 -15.81
N LEU A 299 13.30 9.32 -15.65
CA LEU A 299 14.44 10.19 -15.93
C LEU A 299 14.97 9.88 -17.32
N SER A 300 15.09 10.88 -18.18
CA SER A 300 15.78 10.76 -19.47
C SER A 300 17.28 10.67 -19.27
N ASN A 301 17.82 11.46 -18.34
CA ASN A 301 19.22 11.54 -17.99
C ASN A 301 19.47 11.29 -16.50
N GLY A 302 20.71 10.99 -16.10
CA GLY A 302 21.09 10.81 -14.70
C GLY A 302 20.60 9.48 -14.08
N HIS A 303 20.76 9.36 -12.77
CA HIS A 303 20.40 8.19 -11.98
C HIS A 303 19.46 8.59 -10.82
N CYS A 304 18.48 7.77 -10.52
CA CYS A 304 17.45 8.07 -9.49
C CYS A 304 18.06 8.39 -8.12
N ARG A 305 19.15 7.73 -7.73
CA ARG A 305 19.88 8.02 -6.49
C ARG A 305 20.48 9.42 -6.52
N GLN A 306 21.10 9.82 -7.64
CA GLN A 306 21.67 11.15 -7.79
C GLN A 306 20.59 12.23 -7.70
N ILE A 307 19.45 12.06 -8.37
CA ILE A 307 18.33 12.99 -8.31
C ILE A 307 17.78 13.08 -6.88
N ARG A 308 17.57 11.94 -6.19
CA ARG A 308 17.15 11.92 -4.78
C ARG A 308 18.12 12.73 -3.89
N ASP A 309 19.43 12.50 -4.05
CA ASP A 309 20.44 13.13 -3.21
C ASP A 309 20.55 14.64 -3.48
N LEU A 310 20.37 15.07 -4.74
CA LEU A 310 20.34 16.49 -5.12
C LEU A 310 19.10 17.19 -4.54
N LEU A 311 17.91 16.63 -4.72
CA LEU A 311 16.66 17.17 -4.16
C LEU A 311 16.70 17.25 -2.63
N LEU A 312 17.25 16.24 -1.97
CA LEU A 312 17.38 16.22 -0.52
C LEU A 312 18.39 17.29 -0.04
N LYS A 313 19.55 17.39 -0.67
CA LYS A 313 20.59 18.33 -0.25
C LYS A 313 20.24 19.80 -0.50
N LYS A 314 19.65 20.10 -1.67
CA LYS A 314 19.36 21.49 -2.07
C LYS A 314 18.06 22.00 -1.46
N ASP A 315 17.01 21.17 -1.49
CA ASP A 315 15.64 21.62 -1.26
C ASP A 315 14.99 20.97 -0.04
N GLY A 316 15.66 20.00 0.58
CA GLY A 316 15.10 19.21 1.69
C GLY A 316 13.96 18.31 1.24
N ILE A 317 13.91 17.93 -0.04
CA ILE A 317 12.86 17.12 -0.63
C ILE A 317 13.32 15.67 -0.72
N LEU A 318 12.64 14.77 -0.02
CA LEU A 318 12.93 13.34 -0.05
C LEU A 318 11.99 12.63 -1.02
N VAL A 319 12.53 12.04 -2.08
CA VAL A 319 11.81 11.19 -3.04
C VAL A 319 12.22 9.73 -2.89
N ARG A 320 11.42 8.80 -3.40
CA ARG A 320 11.73 7.36 -3.39
C ARG A 320 12.47 6.95 -4.66
N GLU A 321 13.73 6.56 -4.56
CA GLU A 321 14.41 5.88 -5.66
C GLU A 321 13.83 4.50 -5.91
N CYS A 322 13.75 4.06 -7.16
CA CYS A 322 13.09 2.81 -7.52
C CYS A 322 14.04 1.74 -8.07
N SER A 323 15.34 1.93 -8.01
CA SER A 323 16.34 0.99 -8.53
C SER A 323 16.36 -0.37 -7.81
N ASP A 324 15.86 -0.43 -6.57
CA ASP A 324 15.75 -1.66 -5.78
C ASP A 324 14.44 -2.44 -6.00
N PHE A 325 13.48 -1.87 -6.74
CA PHE A 325 12.32 -2.64 -7.17
C PHE A 325 12.75 -3.61 -8.28
N LYS A 326 12.48 -4.89 -8.08
CA LYS A 326 12.79 -5.90 -9.09
C LYS A 326 12.20 -5.53 -10.46
N GLY A 327 13.03 -5.61 -11.51
CA GLY A 327 12.64 -5.27 -12.88
C GLY A 327 12.58 -3.78 -13.20
N MET A 328 12.87 -2.91 -12.23
CA MET A 328 13.11 -1.50 -12.49
C MET A 328 14.61 -1.22 -12.55
N ASN A 329 14.96 -0.18 -13.29
CA ASN A 329 16.32 0.33 -13.38
C ASN A 329 16.46 1.65 -12.59
N ASP A 330 17.61 2.28 -12.70
CA ASP A 330 17.97 3.53 -12.04
C ASP A 330 17.36 4.80 -12.70
N LYS A 331 16.41 4.63 -13.62
CA LYS A 331 15.74 5.72 -14.34
C LYS A 331 14.39 6.12 -13.76
N TYR A 332 14.05 5.65 -12.56
CA TYR A 332 12.75 5.93 -11.97
C TYR A 332 12.86 6.41 -10.53
N ILE A 333 12.14 7.48 -10.24
CA ILE A 333 11.77 7.88 -8.88
C ILE A 333 10.26 7.76 -8.70
N ARG A 334 9.81 7.46 -7.48
CA ARG A 334 8.40 7.52 -7.12
C ARG A 334 8.18 8.69 -6.17
N VAL A 335 7.14 9.46 -6.42
CA VAL A 335 6.75 10.62 -5.60
C VAL A 335 5.31 10.49 -5.14
N ALA A 336 5.05 10.81 -3.87
CA ALA A 336 3.70 10.92 -3.35
C ALA A 336 3.04 12.22 -3.86
N VAL A 337 1.72 12.22 -3.96
CA VAL A 337 0.93 13.44 -4.15
C VAL A 337 0.75 14.10 -2.79
N ARG A 338 1.18 15.35 -2.68
CA ARG A 338 1.17 16.13 -1.45
C ARG A 338 0.18 17.30 -1.55
N THR A 339 0.29 18.26 -0.64
CA THR A 339 -0.47 19.53 -0.74
C THR A 339 0.01 20.36 -1.93
N HIS A 340 -0.79 21.34 -2.35
CA HIS A 340 -0.49 22.20 -3.51
C HIS A 340 0.90 22.84 -3.41
N ASP A 341 1.18 23.53 -2.29
CA ASP A 341 2.44 24.23 -2.08
C ASP A 341 3.65 23.27 -2.04
N GLU A 342 3.47 22.08 -1.44
CA GLU A 342 4.53 21.05 -1.43
C GLU A 342 4.78 20.50 -2.85
N ASN A 343 3.73 20.27 -3.64
CA ASN A 343 3.87 19.81 -5.02
C ASN A 343 4.53 20.85 -5.92
N LEU A 344 4.20 22.14 -5.75
CA LEU A 344 4.88 23.22 -6.45
C LEU A 344 6.38 23.26 -6.10
N ALA A 345 6.73 23.14 -4.82
CA ALA A 345 8.12 23.09 -4.40
C ALA A 345 8.89 21.90 -5.03
N LEU A 346 8.24 20.73 -5.19
CA LEU A 346 8.83 19.61 -5.93
C LEU A 346 9.02 19.95 -7.40
N PHE A 347 8.03 20.60 -8.04
CA PHE A 347 8.10 20.98 -9.45
C PHE A 347 9.27 21.95 -9.69
N ASP A 348 9.35 23.03 -8.90
CA ASP A 348 10.40 24.04 -9.02
C ASP A 348 11.81 23.42 -8.81
N ALA A 349 11.92 22.47 -7.86
CA ALA A 349 13.16 21.74 -7.64
C ALA A 349 13.53 20.84 -8.83
N LEU A 350 12.57 20.16 -9.46
CA LEU A 350 12.79 19.36 -10.66
C LEU A 350 13.18 20.25 -11.86
N GLU A 351 12.49 21.39 -12.04
CA GLU A 351 12.79 22.37 -13.08
C GLU A 351 14.24 22.90 -12.97
N SER A 352 14.71 23.16 -11.75
CA SER A 352 16.10 23.58 -11.51
C SER A 352 17.15 22.53 -11.93
N LEU A 353 16.76 21.26 -12.04
CA LEU A 353 17.58 20.13 -12.47
C LEU A 353 17.36 19.76 -13.94
N ASP A 354 16.36 20.35 -14.59
CA ASP A 354 16.00 20.09 -15.99
C ASP A 354 16.95 20.81 -16.93
N LYS A 355 17.90 20.07 -17.51
CA LYS A 355 18.96 20.60 -18.39
C LYS A 355 18.92 19.95 -19.76
#